data_088a1ddb901a038a9f6057d43ed3e761
#
_entry.id   088a1ddb901a038a9f6057d43ed3e761
#
_cell.length_a   1.000
_cell.length_b   1.000
_cell.length_c   1.000
_cell.angle_alpha   90.00
_cell.angle_beta   90.00
_cell.angle_gamma   90.00
#
_symmetry.space_group_name_H-M   'P 1'
#
loop_
_entity.id
_entity.type
_entity.pdbx_description
1 polymer ?
#
loop_
_entity_poly.entity_id
_entity_poly.type
_entity_poly.pdbx_seq_one_letter_code
_entity_poly.pdbx_strand_id
1 'polypeptide(L)'
;KEDWQEQLQVLKAAVDTRMSNSPKGVPYPIAERPISERKLIAIGEIGLDYHWDVTFKDQQHQALREQMRWAEQYDLPVMIHSRDATEDTLKILREFPTVRGVMHCFSGSHEVAQQIVDMGYYLGIGGVLTFKNCKLAEHLVGIPLERLVLETDAPYMAPVPHRGKRNESKWMCHVAERLAQLYNCTPEYVNEVTTANAKALFVIKL
;
A
#
# COMPACT_ATOMS: atom_id res chain seq x y z
N LYS A 1 -5.24 -18.57 13.31
CA LYS A 1 -5.95 -19.83 12.96
C LYS A 1 -4.94 -20.95 12.89
N GLU A 2 -5.31 -22.17 13.25
CA GLU A 2 -4.40 -23.33 13.26
C GLU A 2 -3.88 -23.73 11.87
N ASP A 3 -4.58 -23.35 10.82
CA ASP A 3 -4.30 -23.68 9.41
C ASP A 3 -3.56 -22.59 8.61
N TRP A 4 -3.01 -21.58 9.27
CA TRP A 4 -2.41 -20.41 8.57
C TRP A 4 -1.22 -20.79 7.68
N GLN A 5 -0.43 -21.79 8.05
CA GLN A 5 0.71 -22.26 7.24
C GLN A 5 0.24 -22.93 5.95
N GLU A 6 -0.81 -23.74 6.00
CA GLU A 6 -1.40 -24.37 4.82
C GLU A 6 -1.98 -23.31 3.86
N GLN A 7 -2.72 -22.33 4.40
CA GLN A 7 -3.22 -21.21 3.61
C GLN A 7 -2.10 -20.41 2.95
N LEU A 8 -0.99 -20.19 3.66
CA LEU A 8 0.17 -19.49 3.13
C LEU A 8 0.82 -20.28 1.98
N GLN A 9 0.90 -21.62 2.07
CA GLN A 9 1.38 -22.47 0.98
C GLN A 9 0.48 -22.39 -0.27
N VAL A 10 -0.83 -22.37 -0.10
CA VAL A 10 -1.78 -22.19 -1.22
C VAL A 10 -1.56 -20.84 -1.90
N LEU A 11 -1.39 -19.77 -1.14
CA LEU A 11 -1.06 -18.45 -1.67
C LEU A 11 0.28 -18.43 -2.40
N LYS A 12 1.31 -19.07 -1.84
CA LYS A 12 2.63 -19.18 -2.47
C LYS A 12 2.55 -19.89 -3.82
N ALA A 13 1.84 -21.01 -3.89
CA ALA A 13 1.65 -21.75 -5.13
C ALA A 13 0.94 -20.90 -6.21
N ALA A 14 -0.03 -20.08 -5.81
CA ALA A 14 -0.69 -19.15 -6.72
C ALA A 14 0.25 -18.05 -7.23
N VAL A 15 1.14 -17.52 -6.39
CA VAL A 15 2.19 -16.56 -6.78
C VAL A 15 3.15 -17.21 -7.77
N ASP A 16 3.69 -18.39 -7.44
CA ASP A 16 4.65 -19.11 -8.28
C ASP A 16 4.08 -19.41 -9.66
N THR A 17 2.84 -19.88 -9.72
CA THR A 17 2.14 -20.16 -10.98
C THR A 17 2.02 -18.91 -11.85
N ARG A 18 1.67 -17.77 -11.27
CA ARG A 18 1.52 -16.51 -12.02
C ARG A 18 2.85 -15.94 -12.47
N MET A 19 3.89 -16.07 -11.66
CA MET A 19 5.23 -15.62 -12.03
C MET A 19 5.83 -16.50 -13.14
N SER A 20 5.60 -17.81 -13.13
CA SER A 20 6.06 -18.75 -14.14
C SER A 20 5.35 -18.58 -15.49
N ASN A 21 4.06 -18.26 -15.48
CA ASN A 21 3.21 -18.13 -16.67
C ASN A 21 3.19 -16.71 -17.27
N SER A 22 3.96 -15.76 -16.73
CA SER A 22 4.00 -14.41 -17.27
C SER A 22 4.73 -14.37 -18.62
N PRO A 23 4.05 -14.08 -19.75
CA PRO A 23 4.70 -13.97 -21.05
C PRO A 23 5.67 -12.80 -21.04
N LYS A 24 6.94 -13.06 -21.38
CA LYS A 24 7.93 -12.01 -21.59
C LYS A 24 7.57 -11.24 -22.86
N GLY A 25 7.31 -9.95 -22.74
CA GLY A 25 7.38 -9.04 -23.88
C GLY A 25 6.11 -8.78 -24.70
N VAL A 26 4.90 -9.04 -24.19
CA VAL A 26 3.66 -8.75 -24.95
C VAL A 26 2.95 -7.52 -24.41
N PRO A 27 2.79 -6.42 -25.19
CA PRO A 27 1.99 -5.26 -24.82
C PRO A 27 0.50 -5.59 -25.07
N TYR A 28 -0.26 -5.78 -23.98
CA TYR A 28 -1.70 -5.95 -24.05
C TYR A 28 -2.42 -5.05 -23.05
N PRO A 29 -3.63 -4.58 -23.36
CA PRO A 29 -4.54 -4.03 -22.36
C PRO A 29 -4.82 -5.10 -21.30
N ILE A 30 -4.39 -4.86 -20.07
CA ILE A 30 -4.52 -5.82 -18.95
C ILE A 30 -5.98 -6.24 -18.73
N ALA A 31 -6.95 -5.38 -19.08
CA ALA A 31 -8.37 -5.61 -18.90
C ALA A 31 -8.95 -6.77 -19.77
N GLU A 32 -8.32 -7.09 -20.90
CA GLU A 32 -8.84 -8.08 -21.86
C GLU A 32 -8.28 -9.49 -21.63
N ARG A 33 -7.33 -9.68 -20.71
CA ARG A 33 -6.75 -10.99 -20.43
C ARG A 33 -7.55 -11.75 -19.37
N PRO A 34 -7.66 -13.09 -19.50
CA PRO A 34 -8.09 -13.92 -18.38
C PRO A 34 -7.28 -13.63 -17.12
N ILE A 35 -7.91 -13.69 -15.96
CA ILE A 35 -7.23 -13.41 -14.67
C ILE A 35 -5.99 -14.30 -14.49
N SER A 36 -6.02 -15.54 -14.97
CA SER A 36 -4.90 -16.49 -14.94
C SER A 36 -3.67 -16.05 -15.74
N GLU A 37 -3.85 -15.16 -16.71
CA GLU A 37 -2.77 -14.64 -17.58
C GLU A 37 -2.28 -13.24 -17.18
N ARG A 38 -2.90 -12.63 -16.17
CA ARG A 38 -2.50 -11.30 -15.69
C ARG A 38 -1.23 -11.42 -14.87
N LYS A 39 -0.24 -10.60 -15.21
CA LYS A 39 1.00 -10.51 -14.44
C LYS A 39 0.68 -10.03 -13.02
N LEU A 40 1.27 -10.69 -12.02
CA LEU A 40 1.29 -10.17 -10.66
C LEU A 40 2.22 -8.95 -10.61
N ILE A 41 1.75 -7.83 -10.07
CA ILE A 41 2.50 -6.56 -10.01
C ILE A 41 2.89 -6.15 -8.60
N ALA A 42 2.33 -6.79 -7.58
CA ALA A 42 2.62 -6.56 -6.17
C ALA A 42 2.18 -7.75 -5.32
N ILE A 43 2.71 -7.85 -4.11
CA ILE A 43 2.21 -8.74 -3.05
C ILE A 43 1.50 -7.87 -2.02
N GLY A 44 0.23 -8.14 -1.80
CA GLY A 44 -0.60 -7.37 -0.89
C GLY A 44 -2.08 -7.79 -0.95
N GLU A 45 -2.81 -7.41 0.03
CA GLU A 45 -2.44 -6.69 1.24
C GLU A 45 -1.81 -7.67 2.25
N ILE A 46 -0.65 -7.31 2.83
CA ILE A 46 0.07 -8.10 3.83
C ILE A 46 0.44 -7.19 5.01
N GLY A 47 0.62 -7.74 6.20
CA GLY A 47 0.99 -6.90 7.34
C GLY A 47 0.58 -7.45 8.69
N LEU A 48 0.52 -6.54 9.67
CA LEU A 48 0.22 -6.83 11.07
C LEU A 48 -1.01 -6.04 11.53
N ASP A 49 -1.94 -6.72 12.19
CA ASP A 49 -3.12 -6.10 12.83
C ASP A 49 -3.27 -6.62 14.26
N TYR A 50 -3.10 -5.71 15.23
CA TYR A 50 -3.25 -6.04 16.65
C TYR A 50 -4.53 -5.47 17.27
N HIS A 51 -5.39 -4.89 16.44
CA HIS A 51 -6.58 -4.19 16.91
C HIS A 51 -7.62 -5.12 17.52
N TRP A 52 -7.85 -6.27 16.87
CA TRP A 52 -8.92 -7.17 17.26
C TRP A 52 -8.44 -8.32 18.17
N ASP A 53 -7.28 -8.90 17.85
CA ASP A 53 -6.77 -10.08 18.55
C ASP A 53 -5.25 -10.16 18.41
N VAL A 54 -4.57 -10.31 19.52
CA VAL A 54 -3.11 -10.47 19.61
C VAL A 54 -2.66 -11.91 19.88
N THR A 55 -3.60 -12.85 20.01
CA THR A 55 -3.31 -14.27 20.28
C THR A 55 -2.38 -14.88 19.23
N PHE A 56 -2.52 -14.45 17.97
CA PHE A 56 -1.75 -14.97 16.84
C PHE A 56 -0.66 -13.99 16.36
N LYS A 57 -0.13 -13.17 17.26
CA LYS A 57 0.90 -12.17 16.93
C LYS A 57 2.14 -12.80 16.29
N ASP A 58 2.65 -13.89 16.85
CA ASP A 58 3.84 -14.57 16.32
C ASP A 58 3.58 -15.19 14.94
N GLN A 59 2.39 -15.70 14.69
CA GLN A 59 1.98 -16.22 13.39
C GLN A 59 1.85 -15.09 12.34
N GLN A 60 1.32 -13.94 12.75
CA GLN A 60 1.30 -12.76 11.88
C GLN A 60 2.72 -12.33 11.48
N HIS A 61 3.66 -12.30 12.42
CA HIS A 61 5.07 -11.98 12.17
C HIS A 61 5.72 -12.97 11.20
N GLN A 62 5.47 -14.27 11.39
CA GLN A 62 6.03 -15.32 10.53
C GLN A 62 5.43 -15.22 9.11
N ALA A 63 4.10 -15.02 9.00
CA ALA A 63 3.41 -14.87 7.73
C ALA A 63 3.92 -13.64 6.96
N LEU A 64 4.06 -12.49 7.63
CA LEU A 64 4.58 -11.29 7.01
C LEU A 64 6.00 -11.49 6.48
N ARG A 65 6.92 -12.07 7.28
CA ARG A 65 8.29 -12.36 6.82
C ARG A 65 8.32 -13.29 5.61
N GLU A 66 7.46 -14.30 5.59
CA GLU A 66 7.39 -15.22 4.45
C GLU A 66 6.91 -14.51 3.18
N GLN A 67 5.89 -13.65 3.29
CA GLN A 67 5.39 -12.86 2.18
C GLN A 67 6.41 -11.79 1.71
N MET A 68 7.19 -11.23 2.62
CA MET A 68 8.31 -10.34 2.27
C MET A 68 9.41 -11.09 1.50
N ARG A 69 9.74 -12.35 1.86
CA ARG A 69 10.67 -13.20 1.08
C ARG A 69 10.16 -13.45 -0.33
N TRP A 70 8.85 -13.64 -0.52
CA TRP A 70 8.29 -13.77 -1.87
C TRP A 70 8.45 -12.48 -2.67
N ALA A 71 8.22 -11.33 -2.05
CA ALA A 71 8.41 -10.04 -2.69
C ALA A 71 9.86 -9.85 -3.14
N GLU A 72 10.82 -10.19 -2.27
CA GLU A 72 12.25 -10.14 -2.58
C GLU A 72 12.62 -11.13 -3.70
N GLN A 73 12.16 -12.39 -3.62
CA GLN A 73 12.41 -13.43 -4.61
C GLN A 73 11.96 -13.03 -6.02
N TYR A 74 10.83 -12.34 -6.14
CA TYR A 74 10.21 -11.99 -7.42
C TYR A 74 10.39 -10.52 -7.82
N ASP A 75 11.17 -9.76 -7.06
CA ASP A 75 11.33 -8.30 -7.23
C ASP A 75 9.98 -7.58 -7.37
N LEU A 76 9.05 -7.91 -6.49
CA LEU A 76 7.72 -7.32 -6.45
C LEU A 76 7.61 -6.32 -5.30
N PRO A 77 6.92 -5.19 -5.51
CA PRO A 77 6.58 -4.30 -4.40
C PRO A 77 5.52 -4.92 -3.50
N VAL A 78 5.42 -4.40 -2.28
CA VAL A 78 4.44 -4.85 -1.29
C VAL A 78 3.44 -3.73 -0.93
N MET A 79 2.20 -4.12 -0.60
CA MET A 79 1.22 -3.26 0.06
C MET A 79 1.11 -3.69 1.51
N ILE A 80 1.53 -2.81 2.42
CA ILE A 80 1.65 -3.12 3.85
C ILE A 80 0.48 -2.55 4.63
N HIS A 81 -0.24 -3.43 5.32
CA HIS A 81 -1.19 -3.10 6.37
C HIS A 81 -0.49 -3.00 7.72
N SER A 82 -0.82 -1.99 8.51
CA SER A 82 -0.36 -1.88 9.89
C SER A 82 -1.39 -1.21 10.77
N ARG A 83 -1.95 -1.94 11.72
CA ARG A 83 -2.91 -1.39 12.67
C ARG A 83 -2.52 -1.79 14.09
N ASP A 84 -2.28 -0.78 14.95
CA ASP A 84 -1.78 -0.95 16.31
C ASP A 84 -0.48 -1.79 16.40
N ALA A 85 0.28 -1.88 15.28
CA ALA A 85 1.43 -2.75 15.09
C ALA A 85 2.65 -2.05 14.44
N THR A 86 2.67 -0.72 14.41
CA THR A 86 3.63 0.07 13.62
C THR A 86 5.08 -0.29 13.94
N GLU A 87 5.45 -0.39 15.22
CA GLU A 87 6.84 -0.67 15.61
C GLU A 87 7.32 -2.04 15.11
N ASP A 88 6.50 -3.08 15.30
CA ASP A 88 6.84 -4.43 14.84
C ASP A 88 6.84 -4.52 13.32
N THR A 89 5.93 -3.81 12.65
CA THR A 89 5.93 -3.70 11.18
C THR A 89 7.24 -3.10 10.70
N LEU A 90 7.66 -1.94 11.24
CA LEU A 90 8.92 -1.28 10.85
C LEU A 90 10.15 -2.16 11.12
N LYS A 91 10.16 -2.92 12.22
CA LYS A 91 11.23 -3.90 12.50
C LYS A 91 11.34 -4.94 11.38
N ILE A 92 10.23 -5.51 10.97
CA ILE A 92 10.22 -6.53 9.90
C ILE A 92 10.62 -5.92 8.56
N LEU A 93 10.12 -4.72 8.21
CA LEU A 93 10.52 -4.07 6.95
C LEU A 93 12.04 -3.84 6.85
N ARG A 94 12.70 -3.50 7.96
CA ARG A 94 14.17 -3.33 8.00
C ARG A 94 14.94 -4.63 7.77
N GLU A 95 14.34 -5.81 7.98
CA GLU A 95 14.94 -7.11 7.66
C GLU A 95 15.04 -7.34 6.14
N PHE A 96 14.29 -6.56 5.32
CA PHE A 96 14.20 -6.71 3.86
C PHE A 96 14.51 -5.38 3.12
N PRO A 97 15.75 -4.89 3.19
CA PRO A 97 16.11 -3.56 2.68
C PRO A 97 16.02 -3.43 1.16
N THR A 98 15.92 -4.52 0.42
CA THR A 98 15.77 -4.56 -1.04
C THR A 98 14.32 -4.48 -1.49
N VAL A 99 13.37 -4.77 -0.60
CA VAL A 99 11.93 -4.76 -0.92
C VAL A 99 11.41 -3.33 -0.84
N ARG A 100 10.74 -2.89 -1.90
CA ARG A 100 10.03 -1.62 -1.98
C ARG A 100 8.53 -1.83 -1.76
N GLY A 101 7.82 -0.79 -1.37
CA GLY A 101 6.38 -0.93 -1.13
C GLY A 101 5.68 0.36 -0.79
N VAL A 102 4.44 0.20 -0.36
CA VAL A 102 3.62 1.29 0.18
C VAL A 102 3.04 0.88 1.53
N MET A 103 3.13 1.78 2.51
CA MET A 103 2.35 1.68 3.74
C MET A 103 0.92 2.12 3.42
N HIS A 104 0.02 1.16 3.28
CA HIS A 104 -1.39 1.37 2.97
C HIS A 104 -2.09 2.13 4.10
N CYS A 105 -3.04 2.99 3.72
CA CYS A 105 -3.89 3.74 4.62
C CYS A 105 -3.15 4.46 5.76
N PHE A 106 -2.01 5.08 5.42
CA PHE A 106 -1.12 5.68 6.40
C PHE A 106 -1.84 6.76 7.22
N SER A 107 -1.72 6.64 8.55
CA SER A 107 -2.29 7.58 9.52
C SER A 107 -1.39 7.81 10.75
N GLY A 108 -0.11 7.39 10.64
CA GLY A 108 0.88 7.49 11.71
C GLY A 108 1.40 8.90 11.98
N SER A 109 2.37 9.02 12.91
CA SER A 109 3.04 10.29 13.22
C SER A 109 4.01 10.70 12.12
N HIS A 110 4.53 11.95 12.21
CA HIS A 110 5.55 12.45 11.30
C HIS A 110 6.83 11.59 11.35
N GLU A 111 7.28 11.21 12.55
CA GLU A 111 8.49 10.41 12.75
C GLU A 111 8.34 9.02 12.10
N VAL A 112 7.15 8.44 12.16
CA VAL A 112 6.85 7.16 11.49
C VAL A 112 6.84 7.35 9.97
N ALA A 113 6.22 8.44 9.48
CA ALA A 113 6.23 8.77 8.05
C ALA A 113 7.65 8.90 7.52
N GLN A 114 8.51 9.62 8.23
CA GLN A 114 9.91 9.81 7.85
C GLN A 114 10.67 8.48 7.81
N GLN A 115 10.52 7.63 8.82
CA GLN A 115 11.17 6.31 8.84
C GLN A 115 10.75 5.43 7.65
N ILE A 116 9.47 5.45 7.27
CA ILE A 116 8.95 4.70 6.13
C ILE A 116 9.57 5.23 4.83
N VAL A 117 9.62 6.55 4.67
CA VAL A 117 10.20 7.20 3.49
C VAL A 117 11.71 6.95 3.40
N ASP A 118 12.43 7.00 4.51
CA ASP A 118 13.88 6.72 4.57
C ASP A 118 14.22 5.27 4.19
N MET A 119 13.32 4.33 4.45
CA MET A 119 13.42 2.95 3.97
C MET A 119 13.07 2.78 2.47
N GLY A 120 12.73 3.87 1.76
CA GLY A 120 12.38 3.84 0.34
C GLY A 120 10.92 3.50 0.04
N TYR A 121 10.08 3.36 1.05
CA TYR A 121 8.65 3.09 0.89
C TYR A 121 7.85 4.36 0.57
N TYR A 122 6.67 4.15 0.02
CA TYR A 122 5.66 5.19 -0.19
C TYR A 122 4.64 5.17 0.95
N LEU A 123 3.93 6.30 1.11
CA LEU A 123 2.78 6.42 2.00
C LEU A 123 1.51 6.45 1.16
N GLY A 124 0.58 5.53 1.44
CA GLY A 124 -0.76 5.51 0.85
C GLY A 124 -1.68 6.50 1.56
N ILE A 125 -2.15 7.50 0.85
CA ILE A 125 -2.95 8.60 1.40
C ILE A 125 -4.38 8.49 0.87
N GLY A 126 -5.30 8.23 1.78
CA GLY A 126 -6.73 8.06 1.51
C GLY A 126 -7.62 9.10 2.17
N GLY A 127 -8.91 8.78 2.26
CA GLY A 127 -9.97 9.68 2.76
C GLY A 127 -9.74 10.25 4.15
N VAL A 128 -8.96 9.57 5.00
CA VAL A 128 -8.61 10.00 6.37
C VAL A 128 -8.00 11.39 6.40
N LEU A 129 -7.22 11.78 5.38
CA LEU A 129 -6.61 13.11 5.27
C LEU A 129 -7.63 14.24 5.33
N THR A 130 -8.86 13.99 4.90
CA THR A 130 -9.94 14.99 4.85
C THR A 130 -10.71 15.11 6.15
N PHE A 131 -10.46 14.26 7.15
CA PHE A 131 -11.26 14.22 8.37
C PHE A 131 -10.90 15.38 9.32
N LYS A 132 -11.91 16.04 9.85
CA LYS A 132 -11.76 17.26 10.65
C LYS A 132 -10.81 17.12 11.85
N ASN A 133 -10.81 15.96 12.51
CA ASN A 133 -10.02 15.71 13.72
C ASN A 133 -8.76 14.86 13.44
N CYS A 134 -8.38 14.70 12.17
CA CYS A 134 -7.20 13.95 11.80
C CYS A 134 -5.98 14.87 11.73
N LYS A 135 -4.90 14.48 12.39
CA LYS A 135 -3.62 15.21 12.38
C LYS A 135 -2.73 14.84 11.20
N LEU A 136 -3.20 13.97 10.30
CA LEU A 136 -2.37 13.47 9.20
C LEU A 136 -1.78 14.61 8.34
N ALA A 137 -2.55 15.68 8.09
CA ALA A 137 -2.05 16.84 7.37
C ALA A 137 -0.83 17.49 8.05
N GLU A 138 -0.82 17.56 9.39
CA GLU A 138 0.30 18.09 10.18
C GLU A 138 1.50 17.12 10.11
N HIS A 139 1.24 15.83 10.15
CA HIS A 139 2.26 14.78 10.11
C HIS A 139 2.94 14.64 8.72
N LEU A 140 2.28 15.08 7.65
CA LEU A 140 2.85 15.07 6.30
C LEU A 140 3.70 16.32 5.98
N VAL A 141 3.73 17.33 6.85
CA VAL A 141 4.57 18.52 6.63
C VAL A 141 6.04 18.11 6.51
N GLY A 142 6.68 18.47 5.40
CA GLY A 142 8.09 18.12 5.12
C GLY A 142 8.29 16.75 4.47
N ILE A 143 7.28 15.91 4.40
CA ILE A 143 7.34 14.66 3.61
C ILE A 143 7.23 15.01 2.13
N PRO A 144 8.14 14.53 1.23
CA PRO A 144 8.07 14.84 -0.19
C PRO A 144 6.81 14.27 -0.85
N LEU A 145 6.16 15.05 -1.71
CA LEU A 145 5.00 14.59 -2.50
C LEU A 145 5.35 13.37 -3.37
N GLU A 146 6.60 13.27 -3.80
CA GLU A 146 7.19 12.16 -4.55
C GLU A 146 7.24 10.85 -3.77
N ARG A 147 6.88 10.86 -2.49
CA ARG A 147 6.77 9.67 -1.63
C ARG A 147 5.33 9.32 -1.27
N LEU A 148 4.35 9.99 -1.88
CA LEU A 148 2.93 9.74 -1.63
C LEU A 148 2.29 9.05 -2.84
N VAL A 149 1.36 8.14 -2.55
CA VAL A 149 0.41 7.60 -3.55
C VAL A 149 -1.01 7.82 -3.04
N LEU A 150 -1.96 8.02 -3.96
CA LEU A 150 -3.37 8.14 -3.61
C LEU A 150 -4.02 6.77 -3.58
N GLU A 151 -4.93 6.58 -2.63
CA GLU A 151 -5.71 5.36 -2.48
C GLU A 151 -7.11 5.66 -1.93
N THR A 152 -7.95 4.64 -1.84
CA THR A 152 -9.34 4.84 -1.38
C THR A 152 -9.72 4.02 -0.15
N ASP A 153 -9.17 2.81 0.00
CA ASP A 153 -9.65 1.79 0.93
C ASP A 153 -11.17 1.52 0.78
N ALA A 154 -11.67 1.66 -0.46
CA ALA A 154 -13.09 1.44 -0.73
C ALA A 154 -13.49 -0.02 -0.44
N PRO A 155 -14.64 -0.24 0.18
CA PRO A 155 -15.79 0.64 0.39
C PRO A 155 -15.74 1.49 1.68
N TYR A 156 -14.63 1.48 2.39
CA TYR A 156 -14.45 2.16 3.69
C TYR A 156 -13.84 3.56 3.51
N MET A 157 -13.69 4.30 4.59
CA MET A 157 -12.91 5.54 4.72
C MET A 157 -13.28 6.65 3.73
N ALA A 158 -14.59 6.77 3.36
CA ALA A 158 -15.06 7.81 2.45
C ALA A 158 -14.60 9.21 2.90
N PRO A 159 -14.01 10.03 2.00
CA PRO A 159 -13.55 11.38 2.33
C PRO A 159 -14.72 12.33 2.63
N VAL A 160 -14.43 13.45 3.28
CA VAL A 160 -15.38 14.57 3.36
C VAL A 160 -15.59 15.14 1.95
N PRO A 161 -16.84 15.45 1.52
CA PRO A 161 -18.09 15.51 2.32
C PRO A 161 -18.87 14.18 2.38
N HIS A 162 -18.32 13.07 1.94
CA HIS A 162 -19.04 11.79 1.80
C HIS A 162 -18.93 10.86 3.02
N ARG A 163 -18.43 11.35 4.16
CA ARG A 163 -18.35 10.57 5.40
C ARG A 163 -19.65 9.85 5.73
N GLY A 164 -19.52 8.55 6.16
CA GLY A 164 -20.65 7.68 6.47
C GLY A 164 -21.34 7.04 5.27
N LYS A 165 -20.90 7.33 4.04
CA LYS A 165 -21.34 6.65 2.81
C LYS A 165 -20.35 5.56 2.41
N ARG A 166 -20.79 4.65 1.53
CA ARG A 166 -19.89 3.69 0.89
C ARG A 166 -18.88 4.44 0.02
N ASN A 167 -17.57 4.27 0.28
CA ASN A 167 -16.52 4.96 -0.47
C ASN A 167 -16.46 4.47 -1.94
N GLU A 168 -16.07 5.39 -2.83
CA GLU A 168 -15.93 5.16 -4.27
C GLU A 168 -14.67 5.86 -4.79
N SER A 169 -13.99 5.27 -5.77
CA SER A 169 -12.73 5.80 -6.33
C SER A 169 -12.87 7.22 -6.89
N LYS A 170 -14.05 7.62 -7.39
CA LYS A 170 -14.29 8.98 -7.91
C LYS A 170 -14.10 10.07 -6.84
N TRP A 171 -14.21 9.73 -5.56
CA TRP A 171 -14.05 10.70 -4.46
C TRP A 171 -12.59 10.93 -4.06
N MET A 172 -11.66 10.25 -4.69
CA MET A 172 -10.22 10.48 -4.50
C MET A 172 -9.81 11.91 -4.88
N CYS A 173 -10.60 12.60 -5.72
CA CYS A 173 -10.41 14.02 -6.03
C CYS A 173 -10.36 14.89 -4.76
N HIS A 174 -11.17 14.61 -3.73
CA HIS A 174 -11.17 15.36 -2.47
C HIS A 174 -9.88 15.15 -1.67
N VAL A 175 -9.25 13.99 -1.78
CA VAL A 175 -7.93 13.74 -1.18
C VAL A 175 -6.86 14.53 -1.92
N ALA A 176 -6.90 14.53 -3.25
CA ALA A 176 -5.98 15.32 -4.08
C ALA A 176 -6.11 16.83 -3.83
N GLU A 177 -7.34 17.36 -3.72
CA GLU A 177 -7.61 18.75 -3.35
C GLU A 177 -7.01 19.10 -1.97
N ARG A 178 -7.14 18.20 -1.00
CA ARG A 178 -6.60 18.41 0.35
C ARG A 178 -5.07 18.40 0.36
N LEU A 179 -4.43 17.49 -0.39
CA LEU A 179 -2.97 17.50 -0.57
C LEU A 179 -2.50 18.76 -1.27
N ALA A 180 -3.18 19.20 -2.32
CA ALA A 180 -2.85 20.42 -3.04
C ALA A 180 -2.80 21.64 -2.11
N GLN A 181 -3.77 21.76 -1.20
CA GLN A 181 -3.76 22.79 -0.16
C GLN A 181 -2.54 22.67 0.78
N LEU A 182 -2.20 21.42 1.20
CA LEU A 182 -1.10 21.18 2.12
C LEU A 182 0.27 21.50 1.48
N TYR A 183 0.45 21.15 0.21
CA TYR A 183 1.70 21.34 -0.53
C TYR A 183 1.77 22.66 -1.29
N ASN A 184 0.75 23.52 -1.17
CA ASN A 184 0.63 24.81 -1.87
C ASN A 184 0.83 24.67 -3.38
N CYS A 185 0.16 23.70 -3.99
CA CYS A 185 0.19 23.41 -5.42
C CYS A 185 -1.22 23.16 -5.96
N THR A 186 -1.35 22.77 -7.24
CA THR A 186 -2.66 22.46 -7.82
C THR A 186 -3.04 20.98 -7.66
N PRO A 187 -4.34 20.63 -7.65
CA PRO A 187 -4.77 19.23 -7.64
C PRO A 187 -4.26 18.42 -8.84
N GLU A 188 -4.11 19.07 -10.00
CA GLU A 188 -3.56 18.46 -11.21
C GLU A 188 -2.11 18.05 -11.01
N TYR A 189 -1.30 18.90 -10.37
CA TYR A 189 0.09 18.58 -10.04
C TYR A 189 0.18 17.41 -9.02
N VAL A 190 -0.67 17.41 -8.01
CA VAL A 190 -0.79 16.26 -7.08
C VAL A 190 -1.09 14.97 -7.85
N ASN A 191 -2.10 15.01 -8.74
CA ASN A 191 -2.48 13.84 -9.55
C ASN A 191 -1.34 13.37 -10.46
N GLU A 192 -0.61 14.30 -11.09
CA GLU A 192 0.55 13.98 -11.94
C GLU A 192 1.63 13.25 -11.12
N VAL A 193 2.09 13.85 -10.01
CA VAL A 193 3.16 13.30 -9.18
C VAL A 193 2.77 11.96 -8.57
N THR A 194 1.60 11.87 -7.94
CA THR A 194 1.18 10.63 -7.27
C THR A 194 0.89 9.50 -8.27
N THR A 195 0.45 9.82 -9.48
CA THR A 195 0.32 8.85 -10.57
C THR A 195 1.70 8.37 -11.04
N ALA A 196 2.66 9.27 -11.19
CA ALA A 196 4.04 8.89 -11.53
C ALA A 196 4.65 8.00 -10.46
N ASN A 197 4.43 8.31 -9.17
CA ASN A 197 4.86 7.50 -8.03
C ASN A 197 4.26 6.08 -8.09
N ALA A 198 2.96 5.96 -8.31
CA ALA A 198 2.29 4.67 -8.43
C ALA A 198 2.82 3.85 -9.62
N LYS A 199 3.02 4.50 -10.78
CA LYS A 199 3.62 3.86 -11.96
C LYS A 199 5.03 3.36 -11.69
N ALA A 200 5.85 4.16 -11.01
CA ALA A 200 7.22 3.78 -10.65
C ALA A 200 7.23 2.61 -9.65
N LEU A 201 6.38 2.67 -8.60
CA LEU A 201 6.30 1.63 -7.59
C LEU A 201 5.88 0.28 -8.19
N PHE A 202 4.79 0.26 -8.96
CA PHE A 202 4.21 -0.97 -9.52
C PHE A 202 4.76 -1.34 -10.91
N VAL A 203 5.76 -0.60 -11.41
CA VAL A 203 6.37 -0.83 -12.74
C VAL A 203 5.32 -0.91 -13.86
N ILE A 204 4.33 -0.01 -13.81
CA ILE A 204 3.27 0.08 -14.81
C ILE A 204 3.77 0.86 -16.02
N LYS A 205 3.98 0.15 -17.14
CA LYS A 205 4.21 0.77 -18.44
C LYS A 205 2.86 0.94 -19.14
N LEU A 206 2.43 2.18 -19.34
CA LEU A 206 1.29 2.55 -20.18
C LEU A 206 1.76 2.79 -21.61
#